data_22f56b40dd78a6df341666cf5ce2785f
#
_entry.id   22f56b40dd78a6df341666cf5ce2785f
#
_cell.length_a   1.000
_cell.length_b   1.000
_cell.length_c   1.000
_cell.angle_alpha   90.00
_cell.angle_beta   90.00
_cell.angle_gamma   90.00
#
_symmetry.space_group_name_H-M   'P 1'
#
loop_
_entity.id
_entity.type
_entity.pdbx_description
1 polymer ?
#
loop_
_entity_poly.entity_id
_entity_poly.type
_entity_poly.pdbx_seq_one_letter_code
_entity_poly.pdbx_strand_id
1 'polypeptide(L)' 'MKNIKNQDSEIYNAINSELERQRGTIELIASENFASLSVIEATGSVLTNKYAEGYPGRRYYGGCDSVDLAEN' A
#
# COMPACT_ATOMS: atom_id res chain seq x y z
N MET A 1 8.80 8.89 4.13
CA MET A 1 9.52 8.08 3.10
C MET A 1 11.03 8.24 3.15
N LYS A 2 11.56 8.21 4.35
CA LYS A 2 12.99 8.44 4.57
C LYS A 2 13.87 7.43 3.85
N ASN A 3 13.48 6.15 3.86
CA ASN A 3 14.30 5.11 3.24
C ASN A 3 14.32 5.20 1.72
N ILE A 4 13.18 5.51 1.10
CA ILE A 4 13.12 5.68 -0.36
C ILE A 4 13.97 6.88 -0.79
N LYS A 5 13.91 7.97 -0.03
CA LYS A 5 14.70 9.17 -0.35
C LYS A 5 16.18 8.85 -0.40
N ASN A 6 16.66 8.03 0.51
CA ASN A 6 18.08 7.66 0.57
C ASN A 6 18.46 6.57 -0.42
N GLN A 7 17.55 5.62 -0.68
CA GLN A 7 17.83 4.46 -1.50
C GLN A 7 17.61 4.71 -3.00
N ASP A 8 16.59 5.49 -3.35
CA ASP A 8 16.24 5.75 -4.74
C ASP A 8 15.58 7.12 -4.87
N SER A 9 16.41 8.12 -5.12
CA SER A 9 15.91 9.49 -5.20
C SER A 9 15.00 9.74 -6.40
N GLU A 10 15.16 8.99 -7.48
CA GLU A 10 14.29 9.14 -8.66
C GLU A 10 12.86 8.71 -8.32
N ILE A 11 12.71 7.56 -7.67
CA ILE A 11 11.40 7.07 -7.25
C ILE A 11 10.81 8.00 -6.18
N TYR A 12 11.62 8.45 -5.23
CA TYR A 12 11.15 9.39 -4.22
C TYR A 12 10.59 10.66 -4.87
N ASN A 13 11.31 11.21 -5.84
CA ASN A 13 10.87 12.41 -6.55
C ASN A 13 9.61 12.16 -7.37
N ALA A 14 9.50 10.98 -7.98
CA ALA A 14 8.31 10.59 -8.74
C ALA A 14 7.07 10.52 -7.83
N ILE A 15 7.22 9.94 -6.64
CA ILE A 15 6.11 9.85 -5.67
C ILE A 15 5.66 11.25 -5.24
N ASN A 16 6.61 12.14 -4.96
CA ASN A 16 6.28 13.51 -4.56
C ASN A 16 5.62 14.29 -5.70
N SER A 17 6.08 14.08 -6.93
CA SER A 17 5.46 14.71 -8.12
C SER A 17 4.03 14.23 -8.29
N GLU A 18 3.78 12.94 -8.09
CA GLU A 18 2.44 12.39 -8.18
C GLU A 18 1.54 12.92 -7.07
N LEU A 19 2.09 13.07 -5.85
CA LEU A 19 1.34 13.66 -4.74
C LEU A 19 0.88 15.08 -5.09
N GLU A 20 1.77 15.90 -5.64
CA GLU A 20 1.43 17.26 -6.04
C GLU A 20 0.41 17.27 -7.17
N ARG A 21 0.52 16.34 -8.13
CA ARG A 21 -0.45 16.21 -9.20
C ARG A 21 -1.84 15.91 -8.66
N GLN A 22 -1.93 14.96 -7.73
CA GLN A 22 -3.21 14.59 -7.13
C GLN A 22 -3.84 15.74 -6.34
N ARG A 23 -3.02 16.53 -5.65
CA ARG A 23 -3.50 17.68 -4.88
C ARG A 23 -3.98 18.82 -5.76
N GLY A 24 -3.35 19.02 -6.91
CA GLY A 24 -3.62 20.15 -7.77
C GLY A 24 -4.56 19.88 -8.94
N THR A 25 -5.07 18.66 -9.08
CA THR A 25 -5.87 18.27 -10.24
C THR A 25 -7.20 17.66 -9.79
N ILE A 26 -8.28 18.03 -10.49
CA ILE A 26 -9.59 17.41 -10.28
C ILE A 26 -9.63 16.15 -11.16
N GLU A 27 -9.87 15.02 -10.53
CA GLU A 27 -9.89 13.73 -11.21
C GLU A 27 -11.33 13.29 -11.46
N LEU A 28 -11.69 13.11 -12.72
CA LEU A 28 -13.05 12.75 -13.13
C LEU A 28 -13.14 11.34 -13.71
N ILE A 29 -12.04 10.59 -13.68
CA ILE A 29 -12.00 9.23 -14.22
C ILE A 29 -12.48 8.23 -13.17
N ALA A 30 -13.51 7.45 -13.52
CA ALA A 30 -14.11 6.52 -12.56
C ALA A 30 -13.17 5.38 -12.12
N SER A 31 -12.11 5.13 -12.89
CA SER A 31 -11.13 4.09 -12.55
C SER A 31 -10.15 4.52 -11.46
N GLU A 32 -10.11 5.80 -11.12
CA GLU A 32 -9.21 6.30 -10.09
C GLU A 32 -9.87 6.26 -8.73
N ASN A 33 -9.07 5.98 -7.71
CA ASN A 33 -9.54 5.90 -6.34
C ASN A 33 -8.52 6.49 -5.38
N PHE A 34 -8.95 7.43 -4.55
CA PHE A 34 -8.10 8.03 -3.54
C PHE A 34 -8.25 7.26 -2.24
N ALA A 35 -7.28 6.39 -1.98
CA ALA A 35 -7.27 5.60 -0.76
C ALA A 35 -6.98 6.48 0.46
N SER A 36 -7.55 6.10 1.62
CA SER A 36 -7.24 6.80 2.87
C SER A 36 -5.79 6.60 3.27
N LEU A 37 -5.27 7.51 4.09
CA LEU A 37 -3.90 7.37 4.59
C LEU A 37 -3.72 6.06 5.36
N SER A 38 -4.72 5.63 6.10
CA SER A 38 -4.64 4.36 6.85
C SER A 38 -4.48 3.16 5.92
N VAL A 39 -5.21 3.13 4.82
CA VAL A 39 -5.08 2.05 3.84
C VAL A 39 -3.71 2.07 3.18
N ILE A 40 -3.22 3.25 2.83
CA ILE A 40 -1.89 3.38 2.22
C ILE A 40 -0.81 2.90 3.20
N GLU A 41 -0.92 3.29 4.47
CA GLU A 41 0.03 2.86 5.50
C GLU A 41 0.01 1.34 5.70
N ALA A 42 -1.19 0.73 5.74
CA ALA A 42 -1.31 -0.71 5.88
C ALA A 42 -0.68 -1.44 4.69
N THR A 43 -0.91 -0.95 3.48
CA THR A 43 -0.36 -1.53 2.26
C THR A 43 1.16 -1.43 2.25
N GLY A 44 1.72 -0.33 2.75
CA GLY A 44 3.17 -0.12 2.81
C GLY A 44 3.82 -0.66 4.07
N SER A 45 3.13 -1.51 4.83
CA SER A 45 3.67 -2.10 6.05
C SER A 45 4.30 -3.47 5.79
N VAL A 46 4.77 -4.12 6.86
CA VAL A 46 5.36 -5.45 6.77
C VAL A 46 4.36 -6.52 6.30
N LEU A 47 3.07 -6.24 6.33
CA LEU A 47 2.07 -7.14 5.77
C LEU A 47 2.33 -7.43 4.28
N THR A 48 2.94 -6.49 3.59
CA THR A 48 3.35 -6.63 2.19
C THR A 48 4.27 -7.84 1.95
N ASN A 49 5.02 -8.25 2.96
CA ASN A 49 5.97 -9.36 2.84
C ASN A 49 5.31 -10.74 2.95
N LYS A 50 4.07 -10.80 3.44
CA LYS A 50 3.45 -12.10 3.77
C LYS A 50 2.65 -12.67 2.62
N TYR A 51 3.05 -13.83 2.15
CA TYR A 51 2.28 -14.62 1.20
C TYR A 51 1.15 -15.34 1.95
N ALA A 52 -0.07 -15.10 1.55
CA ALA A 52 -1.24 -15.54 2.33
C ALA A 52 -2.34 -16.12 1.41
N GLU A 53 -1.96 -17.08 0.59
CA GLU A 53 -2.91 -17.74 -0.30
C GLU A 53 -3.97 -18.48 0.50
N GLY A 54 -5.22 -18.31 0.09
CA GLY A 54 -6.38 -18.87 0.79
C GLY A 54 -7.20 -17.77 1.47
N TYR A 55 -7.92 -18.15 2.50
CA TYR A 55 -8.79 -17.25 3.26
C TYR A 55 -8.57 -17.44 4.76
N PRO A 56 -9.01 -16.49 5.59
CA PRO A 56 -8.86 -16.63 7.04
C PRO A 56 -9.33 -17.98 7.54
N GLY A 57 -8.49 -18.67 8.30
CA GLY A 57 -8.77 -20.01 8.80
C GLY A 57 -8.61 -21.13 7.78
N ARG A 58 -8.33 -20.80 6.52
CA ARG A 58 -8.19 -21.80 5.45
C ARG A 58 -6.99 -21.43 4.56
N ARG A 59 -5.83 -21.33 5.17
CA ARG A 59 -4.60 -20.94 4.47
C ARG A 59 -3.82 -22.17 3.99
N TYR A 60 -3.12 -21.97 2.89
CA TYR A 60 -2.22 -23.01 2.36
C TYR A 60 -0.87 -22.99 3.07
N TYR A 61 -0.52 -21.88 3.72
CA TYR A 61 0.77 -21.70 4.39
C TYR A 61 0.56 -21.19 5.79
N GLY A 62 1.56 -21.47 6.67
CA GLY A 62 1.50 -21.01 8.05
C GLY A 62 1.87 -19.53 8.21
N GLY A 63 1.77 -19.05 9.44
CA GLY A 63 2.17 -17.70 9.79
C GLY A 63 1.18 -16.61 9.38
N CYS A 64 -0.08 -16.96 9.18
CA CYS A 64 -1.10 -16.01 8.70
C CYS A 64 -2.01 -15.47 9.78
N ASP A 65 -1.69 -15.66 11.06
CA ASP A 65 -2.56 -15.23 12.16
C ASP A 65 -2.86 -13.73 12.11
N SER A 66 -1.83 -12.92 11.89
CA SER A 66 -2.00 -11.47 11.81
C SER A 66 -2.67 -11.02 10.52
N VAL A 67 -2.36 -11.69 9.42
CA VAL A 67 -3.00 -11.42 8.13
C VAL A 67 -4.49 -11.73 8.22
N ASP A 68 -4.86 -12.81 8.93
CA ASP A 68 -6.26 -13.16 9.13
C ASP A 68 -7.01 -12.05 9.86
N LEU A 69 -6.38 -11.42 10.85
CA LEU A 69 -6.98 -10.28 11.54
C LEU A 69 -7.20 -9.10 10.61
N ALA A 70 -6.27 -8.87 9.69
CA ALA A 70 -6.41 -7.76 8.72
C ALA A 70 -7.53 -8.02 7.72
N GLU A 71 -7.72 -9.28 7.32
CA GLU A 71 -8.76 -9.64 6.35
C GLU A 71 -10.16 -9.75 6.96
N ASN A 72 -10.24 -10.06 8.23
CA ASN A 72 -11.55 -10.18 8.92
C ASN A 72 -12.21 -8.77 9.18
#